data_651b7ba6c870a88a8a8d0129f5e8532b
#
_entry.id   651b7ba6c870a88a8a8d0129f5e8532b
#
_cell.length_a   1.000
_cell.length_b   1.000
_cell.length_c   1.000
_cell.angle_alpha   90.00
_cell.angle_beta   90.00
_cell.angle_gamma   90.00
#
_symmetry.space_group_name_H-M   'P 1'
#
loop_
_entity.id
_entity.type
_entity.pdbx_description
1 polymer ?
#
loop_
_entity_poly.entity_id
_entity_poly.type
_entity_poly.pdbx_seq_one_letter_code
_entity_poly.pdbx_strand_id
1 'polypeptide(L)'
;MNKILDKINSPTDLKELSEPELEQLCEEIREQLIKRISVTGGHLGSNLAVIELTTALHYVFDSPNDKIIFDVSHQCYTHKLLTDRKSAYVDPEKFNTVTGFTNPDESPHDLFSVGHTSTAVSIAVGVAKARDIKREKYNVIAVVGDGALSGGEAWEGLNNAAVLDGNIIIIINDNDMSISENQGGLYKNLCLLRESNGKAECNLFRSLGFDYYFVRNGNVFCDISHVLAKVKNSNRPVIVHVCTVKGKGYPWAELNREKWHYSQPFDIKTGEPLSPVDTAETYENLTRDFLVNKMKSDPKVIAVTAGTPKIFGFDNELRKRFLEQFVDVGIAEEHATAFISGMAKNGCKPVFGVSSSFLQRTYDQLSSDLALNNSPAVILVFFSGISRGSQTHMGVFDIPLASNIPNIIFLAPTCREEYLDMLEWGIEQTEAPVIIRVPGIQTVSREILLPHNYSLPAKYEISESGTDAAILALGNFFELGSEVRKILLSDYKISAALINPYYVSDLDNDTLSGLIRNGCRVIVTLENGASDGGFGEKIARFYGEYPVKVLCFGVPKKFVDNVTVEEQLTEYGLTPRQITSEIIAALSN
;
A
#
# COMPACT_ATOMS: atom_id res chain seq x y z
N MET A 1 4.20 -21.67 36.12
CA MET A 1 3.00 -20.88 36.47
C MET A 1 2.10 -20.86 35.26
N ASN A 2 0.80 -21.09 35.42
CA ASN A 2 -0.14 -20.92 34.29
C ASN A 2 -0.13 -19.43 33.92
N LYS A 3 0.09 -19.11 32.62
CA LYS A 3 0.06 -17.74 32.13
C LYS A 3 -1.37 -17.18 32.30
N ILE A 4 -1.46 -15.87 32.57
CA ILE A 4 -2.77 -15.17 32.60
C ILE A 4 -3.41 -15.22 31.22
N LEU A 5 -2.60 -15.07 30.16
CA LEU A 5 -3.04 -15.17 28.76
C LEU A 5 -3.78 -16.48 28.44
N ASP A 6 -3.43 -17.59 29.08
CA ASP A 6 -4.11 -18.88 28.87
C ASP A 6 -5.59 -18.84 29.28
N LYS A 7 -5.94 -18.00 30.27
CA LYS A 7 -7.30 -17.86 30.81
C LYS A 7 -8.18 -16.91 29.97
N ILE A 8 -7.58 -16.04 29.14
CA ILE A 8 -8.31 -15.05 28.36
C ILE A 8 -8.84 -15.71 27.09
N ASN A 9 -10.14 -15.75 26.90
CA ASN A 9 -10.81 -16.25 25.70
C ASN A 9 -11.66 -15.18 25.02
N SER A 10 -12.05 -14.15 25.78
CA SER A 10 -12.84 -13.02 25.27
C SER A 10 -12.47 -11.72 26.00
N PRO A 11 -12.82 -10.55 25.46
CA PRO A 11 -12.60 -9.28 26.16
C PRO A 11 -13.29 -9.20 27.52
N THR A 12 -14.34 -9.98 27.76
CA THR A 12 -15.06 -9.99 29.03
C THR A 12 -14.20 -10.52 30.17
N ASP A 13 -13.29 -11.46 29.86
CA ASP A 13 -12.41 -12.06 30.87
C ASP A 13 -11.41 -11.05 31.45
N LEU A 14 -11.09 -9.98 30.71
CA LEU A 14 -10.23 -8.90 31.20
C LEU A 14 -10.83 -8.16 32.39
N LYS A 15 -12.17 -8.06 32.45
CA LYS A 15 -12.88 -7.29 33.47
C LYS A 15 -12.82 -7.94 34.85
N GLU A 16 -12.45 -9.22 34.90
CA GLU A 16 -12.27 -9.98 36.14
C GLU A 16 -10.85 -9.89 36.72
N LEU A 17 -9.91 -9.29 35.96
CA LEU A 17 -8.51 -9.19 36.37
C LEU A 17 -8.26 -7.94 37.19
N SER A 18 -7.36 -8.04 38.17
CA SER A 18 -6.80 -6.90 38.89
C SER A 18 -5.80 -6.13 38.01
N GLU A 19 -5.53 -4.87 38.35
CA GLU A 19 -4.56 -4.05 37.62
C GLU A 19 -3.16 -4.69 37.52
N PRO A 20 -2.58 -5.30 38.57
CA PRO A 20 -1.31 -6.03 38.43
C PRO A 20 -1.39 -7.24 37.48
N GLU A 21 -2.52 -7.94 37.42
CA GLU A 21 -2.71 -9.04 36.48
C GLU A 21 -2.85 -8.53 35.04
N LEU A 22 -3.45 -7.37 34.83
CA LEU A 22 -3.54 -6.74 33.50
C LEU A 22 -2.17 -6.25 33.01
N GLU A 23 -1.34 -5.69 33.89
CA GLU A 23 0.05 -5.34 33.56
C GLU A 23 0.86 -6.59 33.18
N GLN A 24 0.73 -7.67 33.97
CA GLN A 24 1.38 -8.95 33.66
C GLN A 24 0.88 -9.53 32.32
N LEU A 25 -0.42 -9.46 32.05
CA LEU A 25 -1.01 -9.89 30.77
C LEU A 25 -0.41 -9.14 29.58
N CYS A 26 -0.21 -7.83 29.70
CA CYS A 26 0.44 -7.02 28.67
C CYS A 26 1.85 -7.54 28.35
N GLU A 27 2.64 -7.90 29.36
CA GLU A 27 3.98 -8.47 29.16
C GLU A 27 3.91 -9.88 28.50
N GLU A 28 2.98 -10.72 28.91
CA GLU A 28 2.76 -12.04 28.29
C GLU A 28 2.34 -11.94 26.82
N ILE A 29 1.51 -10.95 26.46
CA ILE A 29 1.13 -10.64 25.08
C ILE A 29 2.36 -10.18 24.29
N ARG A 30 3.18 -9.30 24.86
CA ARG A 30 4.41 -8.80 24.24
C ARG A 30 5.35 -9.93 23.87
N GLU A 31 5.66 -10.81 24.82
CA GLU A 31 6.48 -11.99 24.58
C GLU A 31 5.91 -12.87 23.46
N GLN A 32 4.59 -13.09 23.48
CA GLN A 32 3.92 -13.92 22.49
C GLN A 32 3.93 -13.31 21.08
N LEU A 33 3.74 -12.00 20.97
CA LEU A 33 3.82 -11.29 19.68
C LEU A 33 5.25 -11.32 19.10
N ILE A 34 6.27 -11.07 19.94
CA ILE A 34 7.67 -11.18 19.52
C ILE A 34 7.95 -12.59 19.00
N LYS A 35 7.54 -13.63 19.74
CA LYS A 35 7.72 -15.03 19.37
C LYS A 35 7.03 -15.37 18.04
N ARG A 36 5.78 -14.96 17.85
CA ARG A 36 5.03 -15.23 16.61
C ARG A 36 5.67 -14.51 15.41
N ILE A 37 5.90 -13.21 15.55
CA ILE A 37 6.40 -12.38 14.45
C ILE A 37 7.84 -12.75 14.07
N SER A 38 8.64 -13.27 15.02
CA SER A 38 9.97 -13.80 14.69
C SER A 38 9.94 -14.97 13.71
N VAL A 39 8.81 -15.71 13.66
CA VAL A 39 8.62 -16.86 12.76
C VAL A 39 7.88 -16.47 11.47
N THR A 40 6.86 -15.62 11.58
CA THR A 40 5.98 -15.28 10.45
C THR A 40 6.38 -14.03 9.70
N GLY A 41 7.19 -13.16 10.32
CA GLY A 41 7.27 -11.76 9.91
C GLY A 41 6.00 -10.99 10.30
N GLY A 42 5.99 -9.67 10.05
CA GLY A 42 4.84 -8.80 10.30
C GLY A 42 5.20 -7.44 10.90
N HIS A 43 4.18 -6.67 11.29
CA HIS A 43 4.32 -5.32 11.83
C HIS A 43 4.66 -5.36 13.33
N LEU A 44 5.94 -5.57 13.67
CA LEU A 44 6.36 -5.74 15.06
C LEU A 44 6.30 -4.43 15.85
N GLY A 45 7.00 -3.39 15.40
CA GLY A 45 7.17 -2.16 16.17
C GLY A 45 5.86 -1.45 16.50
N SER A 46 4.94 -1.40 15.54
CA SER A 46 3.63 -0.77 15.70
C SER A 46 2.74 -1.54 16.71
N ASN A 47 2.79 -2.88 16.69
CA ASN A 47 2.00 -3.71 17.61
C ASN A 47 2.53 -3.65 19.04
N LEU A 48 3.86 -3.67 19.22
CA LEU A 48 4.45 -3.56 20.56
C LEU A 48 4.18 -2.21 21.24
N ALA A 49 3.94 -1.16 20.45
CA ALA A 49 3.62 0.16 20.96
C ALA A 49 2.23 0.26 21.61
N VAL A 50 1.27 -0.57 21.20
CA VAL A 50 -0.15 -0.40 21.53
C VAL A 50 -0.75 -1.55 22.34
N ILE A 51 0.07 -2.39 22.96
CA ILE A 51 -0.41 -3.53 23.76
C ILE A 51 -1.26 -3.03 24.91
N GLU A 52 -0.72 -2.13 25.73
CA GLU A 52 -1.39 -1.58 26.90
C GLU A 52 -2.63 -0.76 26.48
N LEU A 53 -2.52 0.02 25.41
CA LEU A 53 -3.64 0.79 24.87
C LEU A 53 -4.77 -0.14 24.42
N THR A 54 -4.47 -1.19 23.67
CA THR A 54 -5.49 -2.12 23.16
C THR A 54 -6.12 -2.94 24.29
N THR A 55 -5.32 -3.38 25.27
CA THR A 55 -5.81 -4.07 26.46
C THR A 55 -6.74 -3.17 27.28
N ALA A 56 -6.35 -1.88 27.48
CA ALA A 56 -7.19 -0.91 28.19
C ALA A 56 -8.49 -0.58 27.43
N LEU A 57 -8.47 -0.56 26.10
CA LEU A 57 -9.67 -0.42 25.28
C LEU A 57 -10.66 -1.54 25.53
N HIS A 58 -10.21 -2.80 25.50
CA HIS A 58 -11.07 -3.96 25.73
C HIS A 58 -11.47 -4.14 27.21
N TYR A 59 -10.68 -3.60 28.13
CA TYR A 59 -11.05 -3.56 29.54
C TYR A 59 -12.16 -2.55 29.83
N VAL A 60 -12.05 -1.33 29.24
CA VAL A 60 -13.00 -0.23 29.53
C VAL A 60 -14.26 -0.34 28.66
N PHE A 61 -14.14 -0.59 27.38
CA PHE A 61 -15.27 -0.62 26.44
C PHE A 61 -15.82 -2.02 26.25
N ASP A 62 -17.03 -2.10 25.72
CA ASP A 62 -17.79 -3.35 25.59
C ASP A 62 -17.88 -3.78 24.11
N SER A 63 -16.73 -4.18 23.54
CA SER A 63 -16.69 -4.72 22.17
C SER A 63 -17.32 -6.12 22.11
N PRO A 64 -18.12 -6.45 21.07
CA PRO A 64 -18.34 -5.70 19.83
C PRO A 64 -19.49 -4.68 19.87
N ASN A 65 -20.15 -4.47 21.03
CA ASN A 65 -21.21 -3.47 21.12
C ASN A 65 -20.65 -2.06 20.89
N ASP A 66 -19.67 -1.63 21.70
CA ASP A 66 -18.86 -0.45 21.42
C ASP A 66 -17.99 -0.71 20.19
N LYS A 67 -17.90 0.26 19.27
CA LYS A 67 -17.22 0.11 17.99
C LYS A 67 -15.81 0.68 18.05
N ILE A 68 -14.81 -0.17 17.87
CA ILE A 68 -13.40 0.20 17.86
C ILE A 68 -12.89 0.07 16.41
N ILE A 69 -12.41 1.16 15.83
CA ILE A 69 -11.92 1.24 14.45
C ILE A 69 -10.44 1.62 14.50
N PHE A 70 -9.58 0.73 14.01
CA PHE A 70 -8.15 0.97 13.92
C PHE A 70 -7.80 1.55 12.56
N ASP A 71 -7.12 2.71 12.52
CA ASP A 71 -6.58 3.28 11.30
C ASP A 71 -5.48 2.37 10.73
N VAL A 72 -5.44 2.14 9.42
CA VAL A 72 -4.60 1.11 8.78
C VAL A 72 -4.91 -0.30 9.30
N SER A 73 -5.07 -0.44 10.58
CA SER A 73 -5.28 -1.67 11.36
C SER A 73 -4.09 -2.66 11.41
N HIS A 74 -2.94 -2.32 10.89
CA HIS A 74 -1.71 -3.13 10.98
C HIS A 74 -1.21 -3.33 12.43
N GLN A 75 -1.69 -2.52 13.39
CA GLN A 75 -1.41 -2.59 14.81
C GLN A 75 -2.49 -3.35 15.62
N CYS A 76 -3.31 -4.18 14.96
CA CYS A 76 -4.46 -4.86 15.56
C CYS A 76 -4.15 -6.24 16.18
N TYR A 77 -2.87 -6.66 16.30
CA TYR A 77 -2.57 -8.04 16.72
C TYR A 77 -3.00 -8.33 18.16
N THR A 78 -2.82 -7.39 19.09
CA THR A 78 -3.35 -7.51 20.45
C THR A 78 -4.89 -7.57 20.45
N HIS A 79 -5.55 -6.75 19.61
CA HIS A 79 -6.99 -6.80 19.44
C HIS A 79 -7.45 -8.19 18.98
N LYS A 80 -6.84 -8.75 17.95
CA LYS A 80 -7.15 -10.10 17.46
C LYS A 80 -6.89 -11.17 18.52
N LEU A 81 -5.78 -11.06 19.24
CA LEU A 81 -5.43 -12.00 20.31
C LEU A 81 -6.47 -12.02 21.43
N LEU A 82 -7.05 -10.86 21.77
CA LEU A 82 -8.07 -10.72 22.82
C LEU A 82 -9.50 -11.01 22.35
N THR A 83 -9.73 -11.16 21.03
CA THR A 83 -11.05 -11.32 20.41
C THR A 83 -11.11 -12.58 19.53
N ASP A 84 -11.40 -13.75 20.15
CA ASP A 84 -11.70 -15.06 19.53
C ASP A 84 -10.57 -15.67 18.66
N ARG A 85 -9.48 -14.95 18.38
CA ARG A 85 -8.40 -15.37 17.48
C ARG A 85 -7.08 -15.70 18.19
N LYS A 86 -7.11 -15.89 19.51
CA LYS A 86 -5.92 -16.23 20.31
C LYS A 86 -5.14 -17.42 19.75
N SER A 87 -5.84 -18.46 19.27
CA SER A 87 -5.17 -19.64 18.70
C SER A 87 -4.23 -19.32 17.54
N ALA A 88 -4.56 -18.34 16.69
CA ALA A 88 -3.71 -17.88 15.59
C ALA A 88 -2.43 -17.14 16.04
N TYR A 89 -2.32 -16.87 17.33
CA TYR A 89 -1.14 -16.19 17.90
C TYR A 89 -0.30 -17.10 18.78
N VAL A 90 -0.90 -18.16 19.36
CA VAL A 90 -0.22 -19.05 20.33
C VAL A 90 0.11 -20.42 19.75
N ASP A 91 -0.64 -20.89 18.76
CA ASP A 91 -0.47 -22.19 18.11
C ASP A 91 0.28 -22.03 16.75
N PRO A 92 1.52 -22.53 16.62
CA PRO A 92 2.28 -22.39 15.39
C PRO A 92 1.59 -22.93 14.13
N GLU A 93 0.77 -23.97 14.26
CA GLU A 93 0.02 -24.57 13.13
C GLU A 93 -1.07 -23.63 12.60
N LYS A 94 -1.48 -22.64 13.41
CA LYS A 94 -2.56 -21.68 13.09
C LYS A 94 -2.06 -20.25 12.80
N PHE A 95 -0.76 -20.00 12.77
CA PHE A 95 -0.22 -18.65 12.59
C PHE A 95 -0.69 -17.94 11.32
N ASN A 96 -1.01 -18.69 10.27
CA ASN A 96 -1.46 -18.16 8.99
C ASN A 96 -2.99 -18.16 8.79
N THR A 97 -3.77 -18.43 9.86
CA THR A 97 -5.24 -18.51 9.76
C THR A 97 -5.93 -17.15 9.93
N VAL A 98 -5.19 -16.10 10.22
CA VAL A 98 -5.70 -14.72 10.33
C VAL A 98 -4.84 -13.77 9.52
N THR A 99 -5.45 -12.70 9.01
CA THR A 99 -4.77 -11.65 8.28
C THR A 99 -3.99 -10.71 9.20
N GLY A 100 -3.13 -9.86 8.63
CA GLY A 100 -2.39 -8.84 9.38
C GLY A 100 -3.19 -7.57 9.68
N PHE A 101 -4.46 -7.50 9.24
CA PHE A 101 -5.36 -6.33 9.34
C PHE A 101 -6.70 -6.76 9.93
N THR A 102 -7.54 -5.81 10.36
CA THR A 102 -8.92 -6.12 10.76
C THR A 102 -9.71 -6.72 9.60
N ASN A 103 -10.51 -7.73 9.90
CA ASN A 103 -11.33 -8.42 8.90
C ASN A 103 -12.65 -8.90 9.54
N PRO A 104 -13.82 -8.38 9.09
CA PRO A 104 -15.13 -8.78 9.57
C PRO A 104 -15.45 -10.27 9.39
N ASP A 105 -14.82 -10.92 8.40
CA ASP A 105 -15.01 -12.35 8.16
C ASP A 105 -14.32 -13.23 9.23
N GLU A 106 -13.37 -12.65 9.99
CA GLU A 106 -12.66 -13.35 11.05
C GLU A 106 -13.37 -13.23 12.41
N SER A 107 -13.99 -12.09 12.71
CA SER A 107 -14.59 -11.83 14.02
C SER A 107 -15.62 -10.69 13.99
N PRO A 108 -16.73 -10.79 14.76
CA PRO A 108 -17.70 -9.70 14.91
C PRO A 108 -17.15 -8.46 15.62
N HIS A 109 -15.96 -8.56 16.22
CA HIS A 109 -15.26 -7.43 16.83
C HIS A 109 -14.62 -6.49 15.80
N ASP A 110 -14.42 -6.94 14.55
CA ASP A 110 -13.93 -6.16 13.43
C ASP A 110 -15.12 -5.65 12.61
N LEU A 111 -15.35 -4.34 12.58
CA LEU A 111 -16.48 -3.78 11.82
C LEU A 111 -16.12 -3.53 10.35
N PHE A 112 -14.85 -3.31 10.06
CA PHE A 112 -14.32 -3.01 8.71
C PHE A 112 -13.01 -3.72 8.44
N SER A 113 -12.79 -4.09 7.19
CA SER A 113 -11.44 -4.35 6.67
C SER A 113 -10.79 -3.00 6.36
N VAL A 114 -9.80 -2.61 7.15
CA VAL A 114 -9.03 -1.37 6.96
C VAL A 114 -7.59 -1.74 6.62
N GLY A 115 -6.96 -0.99 5.73
CA GLY A 115 -5.56 -1.24 5.34
C GLY A 115 -4.84 0.03 4.91
N HIS A 116 -5.57 1.05 4.45
CA HIS A 116 -5.02 2.34 4.12
C HIS A 116 -5.12 3.31 5.30
N THR A 117 -4.17 4.24 5.38
CA THR A 117 -4.07 5.24 6.44
C THR A 117 -5.16 6.30 6.35
N SER A 118 -5.37 7.05 7.45
CA SER A 118 -6.11 8.32 7.49
C SER A 118 -7.64 8.20 7.37
N THR A 119 -8.19 6.98 7.22
CA THR A 119 -9.62 6.76 6.96
C THR A 119 -10.45 6.54 8.22
N ALA A 120 -9.84 6.08 9.32
CA ALA A 120 -10.57 5.61 10.51
C ALA A 120 -11.44 6.70 11.16
N VAL A 121 -11.02 7.97 11.13
CA VAL A 121 -11.82 9.07 11.70
C VAL A 121 -13.08 9.28 10.89
N SER A 122 -12.98 9.34 9.54
CA SER A 122 -14.13 9.48 8.64
C SER A 122 -15.12 8.33 8.79
N ILE A 123 -14.60 7.09 8.86
CA ILE A 123 -15.41 5.89 9.10
C ILE A 123 -16.13 5.98 10.45
N ALA A 124 -15.42 6.38 11.51
CA ALA A 124 -15.98 6.52 12.85
C ALA A 124 -17.07 7.61 12.92
N VAL A 125 -16.89 8.74 12.22
CA VAL A 125 -17.91 9.78 12.07
C VAL A 125 -19.18 9.21 11.44
N GLY A 126 -19.04 8.42 10.37
CA GLY A 126 -20.17 7.75 9.73
C GLY A 126 -20.90 6.78 10.67
N VAL A 127 -20.15 5.97 11.43
CA VAL A 127 -20.71 5.03 12.42
C VAL A 127 -21.43 5.78 13.55
N ALA A 128 -20.82 6.84 14.09
CA ALA A 128 -21.43 7.66 15.15
C ALA A 128 -22.72 8.33 14.64
N LYS A 129 -22.73 8.89 13.44
CA LYS A 129 -23.91 9.48 12.84
C LYS A 129 -25.03 8.46 12.62
N ALA A 130 -24.72 7.27 12.15
CA ALA A 130 -25.68 6.18 11.97
C ALA A 130 -26.29 5.74 13.31
N ARG A 131 -25.48 5.59 14.37
CA ARG A 131 -25.94 5.33 15.74
C ARG A 131 -26.95 6.37 16.21
N ASP A 132 -26.61 7.66 16.02
CA ASP A 132 -27.44 8.77 16.49
C ASP A 132 -28.80 8.82 15.76
N ILE A 133 -28.81 8.58 14.45
CA ILE A 133 -30.04 8.48 13.65
C ILE A 133 -30.93 7.33 14.13
N LYS A 134 -30.33 6.17 14.44
CA LYS A 134 -31.02 4.99 14.97
C LYS A 134 -31.40 5.12 16.45
N ARG A 135 -30.88 6.15 17.14
CA ARG A 135 -31.04 6.35 18.58
C ARG A 135 -30.49 5.18 19.42
N GLU A 136 -29.47 4.52 18.92
CA GLU A 136 -28.73 3.48 19.61
C GLU A 136 -27.74 4.10 20.61
N LYS A 137 -27.27 3.31 21.59
CA LYS A 137 -26.36 3.79 22.63
C LYS A 137 -25.15 2.87 22.71
N TYR A 138 -24.05 3.31 22.14
CA TYR A 138 -22.74 2.68 22.25
C TYR A 138 -21.65 3.73 21.96
N ASN A 139 -20.43 3.44 22.40
CA ASN A 139 -19.29 4.28 22.11
C ASN A 139 -18.75 3.98 20.71
N VAL A 140 -18.21 5.02 20.03
CA VAL A 140 -17.49 4.88 18.78
C VAL A 140 -16.08 5.40 19.00
N ILE A 141 -15.09 4.55 18.78
CA ILE A 141 -13.69 4.82 19.07
C ILE A 141 -12.88 4.65 17.77
N ALA A 142 -12.12 5.69 17.38
CA ALA A 142 -11.12 5.60 16.33
C ALA A 142 -9.72 5.61 16.95
N VAL A 143 -8.88 4.66 16.60
CA VAL A 143 -7.46 4.60 17.02
C VAL A 143 -6.60 4.96 15.82
N VAL A 144 -5.92 6.10 15.89
CA VAL A 144 -5.18 6.71 14.78
C VAL A 144 -3.72 6.90 15.17
N GLY A 145 -2.79 6.42 14.37
CA GLY A 145 -1.36 6.70 14.54
C GLY A 145 -1.03 8.14 14.16
N ASP A 146 -0.05 8.73 14.84
CA ASP A 146 0.41 10.09 14.53
C ASP A 146 0.80 10.26 13.06
N GLY A 147 1.47 9.29 12.44
CA GLY A 147 1.82 9.32 11.01
C GLY A 147 0.61 9.47 10.08
N ALA A 148 -0.52 8.85 10.43
CA ALA A 148 -1.74 8.91 9.63
C ALA A 148 -2.41 10.29 9.63
N LEU A 149 -2.08 11.16 10.57
CA LEU A 149 -2.59 12.54 10.61
C LEU A 149 -2.02 13.43 9.51
N SER A 150 -1.01 12.99 8.75
CA SER A 150 -0.54 13.75 7.56
C SER A 150 -1.46 13.65 6.36
N GLY A 151 -2.33 12.63 6.29
CA GLY A 151 -3.28 12.46 5.19
C GLY A 151 -4.45 13.44 5.24
N GLY A 152 -4.87 13.95 4.08
CA GLY A 152 -5.97 14.92 3.94
C GLY A 152 -7.29 14.42 4.53
N GLU A 153 -7.66 13.17 4.28
CA GLU A 153 -8.90 12.57 4.78
C GLU A 153 -8.97 12.54 6.32
N ALA A 154 -7.83 12.40 7.03
CA ALA A 154 -7.82 12.49 8.49
C ALA A 154 -8.27 13.89 8.97
N TRP A 155 -7.86 14.94 8.24
CA TRP A 155 -8.28 16.32 8.54
C TRP A 155 -9.75 16.57 8.23
N GLU A 156 -10.25 16.07 7.11
CA GLU A 156 -11.67 16.11 6.77
C GLU A 156 -12.49 15.38 7.84
N GLY A 157 -12.02 14.20 8.26
CA GLY A 157 -12.62 13.44 9.35
C GLY A 157 -12.63 14.20 10.68
N LEU A 158 -11.50 14.78 11.10
CA LEU A 158 -11.40 15.58 12.32
C LEU A 158 -12.30 16.82 12.28
N ASN A 159 -12.31 17.55 11.15
CA ASN A 159 -13.16 18.72 10.98
C ASN A 159 -14.65 18.37 11.14
N ASN A 160 -15.09 17.23 10.60
CA ASN A 160 -16.47 16.78 10.71
C ASN A 160 -16.79 16.16 12.08
N ALA A 161 -15.84 15.45 12.69
CA ALA A 161 -15.99 14.89 14.04
C ALA A 161 -16.21 15.97 15.09
N ALA A 162 -15.52 17.11 14.97
CA ALA A 162 -15.56 18.20 15.95
C ALA A 162 -16.94 18.85 16.13
N VAL A 163 -17.84 18.72 15.14
CA VAL A 163 -19.19 19.31 15.15
C VAL A 163 -20.30 18.28 15.40
N LEU A 164 -19.96 17.03 15.74
CA LEU A 164 -20.95 16.02 16.11
C LEU A 164 -21.59 16.35 17.47
N ASP A 165 -22.91 16.22 17.54
CA ASP A 165 -23.65 16.26 18.80
C ASP A 165 -23.72 14.85 19.39
N GLY A 166 -22.59 14.34 19.94
CA GLY A 166 -22.59 13.00 20.47
C GLY A 166 -21.22 12.42 20.75
N ASN A 167 -21.25 11.18 21.19
CA ASN A 167 -20.06 10.43 21.56
C ASN A 167 -19.25 10.01 20.34
N ILE A 168 -18.04 10.51 20.23
CA ILE A 168 -16.96 9.95 19.41
C ILE A 168 -15.65 10.17 20.15
N ILE A 169 -14.83 9.12 20.28
CA ILE A 169 -13.55 9.14 20.98
C ILE A 169 -12.47 8.86 19.94
N ILE A 170 -11.61 9.83 19.69
CA ILE A 170 -10.49 9.69 18.77
C ILE A 170 -9.21 9.58 19.59
N ILE A 171 -8.53 8.45 19.49
CA ILE A 171 -7.28 8.18 20.18
C ILE A 171 -6.14 8.44 19.20
N ILE A 172 -5.29 9.42 19.54
CA ILE A 172 -4.06 9.68 18.81
C ILE A 172 -2.94 8.90 19.48
N ASN A 173 -2.49 7.83 18.85
CA ASN A 173 -1.33 7.06 19.28
C ASN A 173 -0.07 7.72 18.74
N ASP A 174 0.55 8.57 19.55
CA ASP A 174 1.73 9.37 19.22
C ASP A 174 3.01 8.70 19.71
N ASN A 175 3.79 8.16 18.79
CA ASN A 175 5.11 7.61 19.07
C ASN A 175 6.24 8.34 18.32
N ASP A 176 5.94 9.51 17.76
CA ASP A 176 6.85 10.39 17.03
C ASP A 176 7.46 9.73 15.79
N MET A 177 6.70 8.82 15.15
CA MET A 177 7.21 8.04 14.04
C MET A 177 6.06 7.48 13.17
N SER A 178 6.16 7.72 11.87
CA SER A 178 5.40 6.99 10.83
C SER A 178 6.11 5.67 10.47
N ILE A 179 6.17 5.31 9.19
CA ILE A 179 7.14 4.30 8.69
C ILE A 179 8.54 4.86 8.89
N SER A 180 8.80 6.07 8.39
CA SER A 180 9.97 6.90 8.62
C SER A 180 9.69 8.02 9.63
N GLU A 181 10.58 9.00 9.72
CA GLU A 181 10.39 10.20 10.54
C GLU A 181 9.17 11.00 10.05
N ASN A 182 8.39 11.53 10.98
CA ASN A 182 7.24 12.37 10.68
C ASN A 182 7.64 13.69 10.00
N GLN A 183 6.90 14.12 8.99
CA GLN A 183 7.18 15.33 8.21
C GLN A 183 6.04 16.34 8.32
N GLY A 184 6.39 17.63 8.41
CA GLY A 184 5.42 18.71 8.33
C GLY A 184 5.14 19.47 9.64
N GLY A 185 4.38 20.55 9.51
CA GLY A 185 4.11 21.50 10.61
C GLY A 185 3.24 20.93 11.74
N LEU A 186 2.38 19.97 11.44
CA LEU A 186 1.54 19.28 12.43
C LEU A 186 2.39 18.70 13.56
N TYR A 187 3.50 18.06 13.23
CA TYR A 187 4.33 17.35 14.21
C TYR A 187 5.08 18.27 15.16
N LYS A 188 5.25 19.55 14.78
CA LYS A 188 5.71 20.59 15.71
C LYS A 188 4.68 20.83 16.82
N ASN A 189 3.39 20.79 16.51
CA ASN A 189 2.33 20.92 17.52
C ASN A 189 2.25 19.67 18.39
N LEU A 190 2.32 18.45 17.82
CA LEU A 190 2.37 17.21 18.62
C LEU A 190 3.58 17.19 19.56
N CYS A 191 4.77 17.59 19.09
CA CYS A 191 5.98 17.73 19.90
C CYS A 191 5.75 18.69 21.08
N LEU A 192 5.21 19.88 20.82
CA LEU A 192 4.86 20.87 21.84
C LEU A 192 3.87 20.31 22.88
N LEU A 193 2.89 19.53 22.43
CA LEU A 193 1.92 18.87 23.31
C LEU A 193 2.58 17.77 24.16
N ARG A 194 3.51 17.00 23.60
CA ARG A 194 4.31 16.02 24.35
C ARG A 194 5.18 16.70 25.43
N GLU A 195 5.91 17.74 25.06
CA GLU A 195 6.82 18.47 25.98
C GLU A 195 6.08 19.18 27.12
N SER A 196 4.89 19.74 26.80
CA SER A 196 4.07 20.43 27.80
C SER A 196 3.14 19.51 28.60
N ASN A 197 3.20 18.20 28.42
CA ASN A 197 2.23 17.24 28.97
C ASN A 197 0.77 17.64 28.65
N GLY A 198 0.53 18.02 27.40
CA GLY A 198 -0.79 18.40 26.89
C GLY A 198 -1.30 19.78 27.35
N LYS A 199 -0.46 20.58 28.03
CA LYS A 199 -0.85 21.86 28.63
C LYS A 199 -0.58 23.09 27.77
N ALA A 200 0.08 22.94 26.62
CA ALA A 200 0.35 24.05 25.71
C ALA A 200 -0.93 24.77 25.32
N GLU A 201 -0.88 26.10 25.28
CA GLU A 201 -2.01 26.93 24.83
C GLU A 201 -2.31 26.70 23.36
N CYS A 202 -1.25 26.58 22.53
CA CYS A 202 -1.38 26.19 21.14
C CYS A 202 -1.66 24.68 21.04
N ASN A 203 -2.92 24.33 21.01
CA ASN A 203 -3.40 22.96 20.89
C ASN A 203 -4.41 22.87 19.74
N LEU A 204 -3.98 22.25 18.66
CA LEU A 204 -4.73 22.12 17.43
C LEU A 204 -6.11 21.44 17.63
N PHE A 205 -6.16 20.40 18.47
CA PHE A 205 -7.41 19.66 18.70
C PHE A 205 -8.42 20.50 19.50
N ARG A 206 -7.96 21.25 20.50
CA ARG A 206 -8.82 22.20 21.22
C ARG A 206 -9.31 23.31 20.32
N SER A 207 -8.46 23.79 19.40
CA SER A 207 -8.85 24.84 18.44
C SER A 207 -9.94 24.39 17.49
N LEU A 208 -10.04 23.09 17.20
CA LEU A 208 -11.14 22.48 16.43
C LEU A 208 -12.42 22.28 17.27
N GLY A 209 -12.36 22.38 18.60
CA GLY A 209 -13.52 22.25 19.49
C GLY A 209 -13.62 20.91 20.24
N PHE A 210 -12.62 20.06 20.17
CA PHE A 210 -12.60 18.79 20.93
C PHE A 210 -12.34 18.99 22.42
N ASP A 211 -12.96 18.16 23.24
CA ASP A 211 -12.47 17.89 24.59
C ASP A 211 -11.18 17.08 24.48
N TYR A 212 -10.09 17.60 25.05
CA TYR A 212 -8.75 17.02 24.87
C TYR A 212 -8.18 16.49 26.18
N TYR A 213 -7.74 15.23 26.15
CA TYR A 213 -7.07 14.52 27.23
C TYR A 213 -5.71 14.03 26.79
N PHE A 214 -4.73 14.06 27.70
CA PHE A 214 -3.35 13.69 27.42
C PHE A 214 -2.89 12.57 28.35
N VAL A 215 -2.28 11.52 27.80
CA VAL A 215 -1.68 10.39 28.51
C VAL A 215 -0.20 10.35 28.20
N ARG A 216 0.64 10.72 29.19
CA ARG A 216 2.11 10.74 29.03
C ARG A 216 2.70 9.35 28.91
N ASN A 217 2.27 8.41 29.74
CA ASN A 217 2.81 7.07 29.84
C ASN A 217 1.88 6.08 29.14
N GLY A 218 1.84 6.13 27.81
CA GLY A 218 0.98 5.29 26.97
C GLY A 218 1.39 3.81 26.88
N ASN A 219 2.42 3.41 27.61
CA ASN A 219 2.79 2.02 27.84
C ASN A 219 2.67 1.64 29.34
N VAL A 220 1.75 2.29 30.05
CA VAL A 220 1.32 1.95 31.41
C VAL A 220 -0.20 1.78 31.38
N PHE A 221 -0.67 0.58 31.64
CA PHE A 221 -2.10 0.21 31.54
C PHE A 221 -3.00 1.13 32.37
N CYS A 222 -2.63 1.36 33.64
CA CYS A 222 -3.44 2.17 34.59
C CYS A 222 -3.62 3.61 34.11
N ASP A 223 -2.56 4.25 33.57
CA ASP A 223 -2.63 5.64 33.10
C ASP A 223 -3.61 5.79 31.93
N ILE A 224 -3.67 4.78 31.06
CA ILE A 224 -4.57 4.77 29.91
C ILE A 224 -6.00 4.47 30.36
N SER A 225 -6.19 3.37 31.12
CA SER A 225 -7.51 2.88 31.53
C SER A 225 -8.30 3.92 32.32
N HIS A 226 -7.63 4.69 33.21
CA HIS A 226 -8.24 5.77 33.96
C HIS A 226 -8.78 6.90 33.05
N VAL A 227 -8.02 7.29 32.01
CA VAL A 227 -8.47 8.32 31.07
C VAL A 227 -9.59 7.79 30.19
N LEU A 228 -9.49 6.56 29.69
CA LEU A 228 -10.55 5.93 28.89
C LEU A 228 -11.85 5.79 29.68
N ALA A 229 -11.80 5.38 30.94
CA ALA A 229 -12.95 5.30 31.83
C ALA A 229 -13.64 6.67 32.04
N LYS A 230 -12.84 7.74 32.13
CA LYS A 230 -13.35 9.11 32.27
C LYS A 230 -14.07 9.62 31.01
N VAL A 231 -13.63 9.22 29.83
CA VAL A 231 -14.20 9.68 28.56
C VAL A 231 -15.28 8.75 28.02
N LYS A 232 -15.42 7.55 28.59
CA LYS A 232 -16.47 6.61 28.27
C LYS A 232 -17.84 7.29 28.43
N ASN A 233 -18.71 7.10 27.45
CA ASN A 233 -20.02 7.73 27.42
C ASN A 233 -20.01 9.26 27.43
N SER A 234 -18.93 9.91 26.96
CA SER A 234 -18.92 11.35 26.72
C SER A 234 -20.10 11.74 25.82
N ASN A 235 -20.64 12.91 26.01
CA ASN A 235 -21.69 13.47 25.14
C ASN A 235 -21.14 14.48 24.12
N ARG A 236 -19.83 14.58 24.00
CA ARG A 236 -19.11 15.47 23.09
C ARG A 236 -17.96 14.72 22.43
N PRO A 237 -17.51 15.18 21.25
CA PRO A 237 -16.29 14.65 20.62
C PRO A 237 -15.05 14.82 21.49
N VAL A 238 -14.27 13.74 21.61
CA VAL A 238 -13.10 13.68 22.49
C VAL A 238 -11.87 13.29 21.71
N ILE A 239 -10.74 13.95 21.99
CA ILE A 239 -9.39 13.49 21.64
C ILE A 239 -8.70 12.95 22.89
N VAL A 240 -8.19 11.73 22.83
CA VAL A 240 -7.26 11.17 23.80
C VAL A 240 -5.89 11.03 23.14
N HIS A 241 -4.96 11.90 23.49
CA HIS A 241 -3.60 11.89 22.96
C HIS A 241 -2.70 11.04 23.87
N VAL A 242 -2.25 9.90 23.35
CA VAL A 242 -1.50 8.87 24.08
C VAL A 242 -0.08 8.80 23.54
N CYS A 243 0.93 9.07 24.37
CA CYS A 243 2.33 8.95 24.00
C CYS A 243 2.82 7.53 24.24
N THR A 244 3.21 6.81 23.18
CA THR A 244 3.71 5.44 23.25
C THR A 244 5.15 5.33 22.74
N VAL A 245 5.77 4.16 22.93
CA VAL A 245 7.12 3.85 22.43
C VAL A 245 6.99 2.78 21.35
N LYS A 246 7.31 3.14 20.11
CA LYS A 246 7.34 2.18 19.00
C LYS A 246 8.40 1.11 19.24
N GLY A 247 8.00 -0.16 19.20
CA GLY A 247 8.88 -1.29 19.48
C GLY A 247 9.08 -1.63 20.96
N LYS A 248 8.25 -1.07 21.87
CA LYS A 248 8.34 -1.20 23.32
C LYS A 248 8.62 -2.63 23.78
N GLY A 249 9.67 -2.80 24.62
CA GLY A 249 10.05 -4.07 25.22
C GLY A 249 10.89 -4.99 24.31
N TYR A 250 11.23 -4.54 23.08
CA TYR A 250 12.18 -5.25 22.23
C TYR A 250 13.32 -4.30 21.82
N PRO A 251 14.52 -4.42 22.42
CA PRO A 251 15.58 -3.42 22.27
C PRO A 251 15.95 -3.09 20.82
N TRP A 252 16.01 -4.10 19.94
CA TRP A 252 16.32 -3.89 18.54
C TRP A 252 15.28 -3.03 17.81
N ALA A 253 14.00 -3.17 18.18
CA ALA A 253 12.92 -2.38 17.60
C ALA A 253 12.86 -0.95 18.16
N GLU A 254 13.19 -0.76 19.43
CA GLU A 254 13.30 0.59 20.03
C GLU A 254 14.47 1.39 19.45
N LEU A 255 15.61 0.72 19.15
CA LEU A 255 16.80 1.36 18.59
C LEU A 255 16.66 1.68 17.09
N ASN A 256 15.94 0.89 16.32
CA ASN A 256 15.77 1.13 14.89
C ASN A 256 14.29 1.00 14.48
N ARG A 257 13.50 2.00 14.83
CA ARG A 257 12.04 2.03 14.67
C ARG A 257 11.57 1.91 13.22
N GLU A 258 12.36 2.41 12.26
CA GLU A 258 12.06 2.32 10.83
C GLU A 258 12.26 0.89 10.32
N LYS A 259 13.38 0.22 10.64
CA LYS A 259 13.62 -1.19 10.26
C LYS A 259 12.52 -2.10 10.78
N TRP A 260 12.04 -1.84 12.00
CA TRP A 260 11.10 -2.68 12.72
C TRP A 260 9.63 -2.27 12.56
N HIS A 261 9.32 -1.36 11.63
CA HIS A 261 7.92 -1.10 11.29
C HIS A 261 7.27 -2.36 10.72
N TYR A 262 7.94 -3.02 9.78
CA TYR A 262 7.62 -4.37 9.26
C TYR A 262 8.90 -5.20 9.24
N SER A 263 8.86 -6.43 9.74
CA SER A 263 10.00 -7.34 9.76
C SER A 263 9.72 -8.62 8.99
N GLN A 264 10.75 -9.15 8.31
CA GLN A 264 10.79 -10.55 7.88
C GLN A 264 11.01 -11.45 9.11
N PRO A 265 10.87 -12.80 9.00
CA PRO A 265 11.28 -13.72 10.06
C PRO A 265 12.72 -13.45 10.53
N PHE A 266 12.93 -13.46 11.86
CA PHE A 266 14.21 -13.05 12.46
C PHE A 266 14.56 -13.86 13.71
N ASP A 267 15.84 -13.90 14.06
CA ASP A 267 16.32 -14.44 15.34
C ASP A 267 16.06 -13.43 16.46
N ILE A 268 15.34 -13.85 17.50
CA ILE A 268 14.91 -12.96 18.60
C ILE A 268 16.10 -12.37 19.36
N LYS A 269 17.22 -13.12 19.48
CA LYS A 269 18.37 -12.69 20.30
C LYS A 269 19.23 -11.67 19.57
N THR A 270 19.40 -11.85 18.26
CA THR A 270 20.29 -11.00 17.44
C THR A 270 19.55 -9.92 16.67
N GLY A 271 18.25 -10.09 16.41
CA GLY A 271 17.46 -9.21 15.53
C GLY A 271 17.81 -9.37 14.04
N GLU A 272 18.59 -10.39 13.67
CA GLU A 272 18.99 -10.64 12.29
C GLU A 272 17.95 -11.48 11.55
N PRO A 273 17.73 -11.24 10.24
CA PRO A 273 16.83 -12.06 9.44
C PRO A 273 17.25 -13.54 9.44
N LEU A 274 16.27 -14.46 9.48
CA LEU A 274 16.53 -15.91 9.38
C LEU A 274 16.87 -16.35 7.97
N SER A 275 16.38 -15.66 6.96
CA SER A 275 16.75 -15.89 5.57
C SER A 275 17.94 -15.00 5.19
N PRO A 276 18.88 -15.50 4.37
CA PRO A 276 19.91 -14.66 3.80
C PRO A 276 19.27 -13.44 3.10
N VAL A 277 19.90 -12.28 3.23
CA VAL A 277 19.52 -11.12 2.44
C VAL A 277 19.72 -11.49 0.97
N ASP A 278 18.65 -11.41 0.18
CA ASP A 278 18.74 -11.62 -1.26
C ASP A 278 19.67 -10.54 -1.84
N THR A 279 20.76 -10.98 -2.48
CA THR A 279 21.75 -10.09 -3.10
C THR A 279 21.43 -9.81 -4.58
N ALA A 280 20.33 -10.37 -5.10
CA ALA A 280 19.89 -10.08 -6.46
C ALA A 280 19.60 -8.57 -6.61
N GLU A 281 19.89 -8.05 -7.79
CA GLU A 281 19.57 -6.67 -8.10
C GLU A 281 18.05 -6.47 -8.11
N THR A 282 17.59 -5.44 -7.43
CA THR A 282 16.16 -5.08 -7.39
C THR A 282 15.90 -3.78 -8.14
N TYR A 283 14.67 -3.60 -8.64
CA TYR A 283 14.28 -2.33 -9.27
C TYR A 283 14.37 -1.15 -8.29
N GLU A 284 14.17 -1.38 -7.00
CA GLU A 284 14.37 -0.38 -5.95
C GLU A 284 15.83 0.10 -5.90
N ASN A 285 16.79 -0.84 -5.84
CA ASN A 285 18.22 -0.53 -5.82
C ASN A 285 18.70 0.10 -7.15
N LEU A 286 18.18 -0.40 -8.27
CA LEU A 286 18.46 0.13 -9.59
C LEU A 286 17.97 1.59 -9.72
N THR A 287 16.77 1.88 -9.23
CA THR A 287 16.21 3.24 -9.20
C THR A 287 17.04 4.16 -8.31
N ARG A 288 17.42 3.68 -7.11
CA ARG A 288 18.31 4.43 -6.21
C ARG A 288 19.59 4.85 -6.92
N ASP A 289 20.29 3.91 -7.51
CA ASP A 289 21.60 4.14 -8.10
C ASP A 289 21.50 5.09 -9.32
N PHE A 290 20.45 4.94 -10.11
CA PHE A 290 20.12 5.85 -11.20
C PHE A 290 19.85 7.27 -10.70
N LEU A 291 18.90 7.43 -9.75
CA LEU A 291 18.53 8.75 -9.23
C LEU A 291 19.68 9.44 -8.52
N VAL A 292 20.48 8.70 -7.71
CA VAL A 292 21.67 9.25 -7.04
C VAL A 292 22.67 9.83 -8.07
N ASN A 293 22.87 9.13 -9.20
CA ASN A 293 23.78 9.63 -10.25
C ASN A 293 23.17 10.83 -10.99
N LYS A 294 21.89 10.79 -11.28
CA LYS A 294 21.18 11.86 -11.97
C LYS A 294 21.13 13.14 -11.13
N MET A 295 20.79 13.05 -9.84
CA MET A 295 20.75 14.17 -8.90
C MET A 295 22.12 14.82 -8.68
N LYS A 296 23.22 14.07 -8.76
CA LYS A 296 24.58 14.65 -8.71
C LYS A 296 24.89 15.51 -9.92
N SER A 297 24.37 15.15 -11.09
CA SER A 297 24.66 15.85 -12.36
C SER A 297 23.64 16.95 -12.68
N ASP A 298 22.41 16.83 -12.20
CA ASP A 298 21.33 17.79 -12.46
C ASP A 298 20.61 18.16 -11.14
N PRO A 299 20.81 19.39 -10.62
CA PRO A 299 20.17 19.84 -9.38
C PRO A 299 18.65 20.05 -9.51
N LYS A 300 18.09 19.98 -10.71
CA LYS A 300 16.65 20.10 -10.95
C LYS A 300 15.91 18.77 -10.76
N VAL A 301 16.62 17.64 -10.71
CA VAL A 301 16.03 16.32 -10.47
C VAL A 301 15.74 16.17 -8.99
N ILE A 302 14.48 15.93 -8.67
CA ILE A 302 13.98 15.85 -7.29
C ILE A 302 13.24 14.53 -7.11
N ALA A 303 13.67 13.72 -6.15
CA ALA A 303 12.96 12.52 -5.74
C ALA A 303 11.90 12.87 -4.70
N VAL A 304 10.64 12.51 -4.95
CA VAL A 304 9.50 12.79 -4.06
C VAL A 304 8.87 11.48 -3.59
N THR A 305 8.51 11.40 -2.31
CA THR A 305 7.79 10.25 -1.74
C THR A 305 6.72 10.71 -0.77
N ALA A 306 5.74 9.85 -0.52
CA ALA A 306 4.65 10.10 0.44
C ALA A 306 4.74 9.11 1.60
N GLY A 307 5.64 9.38 2.57
CA GLY A 307 5.83 8.57 3.77
C GLY A 307 6.52 7.21 3.56
N THR A 308 7.02 6.94 2.35
CA THR A 308 7.62 5.65 1.96
C THR A 308 9.02 5.81 1.33
N PRO A 309 10.01 6.42 2.01
CA PRO A 309 11.30 6.75 1.41
C PRO A 309 12.08 5.53 0.91
N LYS A 310 11.81 4.34 1.46
CA LYS A 310 12.42 3.08 1.02
C LYS A 310 12.01 2.64 -0.38
N ILE A 311 10.92 3.20 -0.93
CA ILE A 311 10.46 2.86 -2.29
C ILE A 311 11.52 3.17 -3.37
N PHE A 312 12.42 4.11 -3.06
CA PHE A 312 13.60 4.42 -3.88
C PHE A 312 14.90 3.77 -3.37
N GLY A 313 14.84 2.92 -2.35
CA GLY A 313 16.03 2.41 -1.68
C GLY A 313 16.85 3.49 -0.93
N PHE A 314 16.27 4.65 -0.61
CA PHE A 314 16.94 5.74 0.10
C PHE A 314 16.93 5.49 1.60
N ASP A 315 18.08 5.14 2.15
CA ASP A 315 18.31 5.09 3.58
C ASP A 315 18.44 6.50 4.20
N ASN A 316 18.56 6.55 5.51
CA ASN A 316 18.64 7.82 6.25
C ASN A 316 19.90 8.64 5.87
N GLU A 317 21.00 8.00 5.50
CA GLU A 317 22.23 8.70 5.11
C GLU A 317 22.08 9.34 3.72
N LEU A 318 21.50 8.62 2.77
CA LEU A 318 21.22 9.16 1.44
C LEU A 318 20.21 10.31 1.50
N ARG A 319 19.15 10.18 2.30
CA ARG A 319 18.17 11.26 2.50
C ARG A 319 18.82 12.53 3.04
N LYS A 320 19.72 12.43 4.01
CA LYS A 320 20.48 13.57 4.56
C LYS A 320 21.46 14.15 3.55
N ARG A 321 22.08 13.30 2.73
CA ARG A 321 23.02 13.74 1.70
C ARG A 321 22.36 14.54 0.58
N PHE A 322 21.13 14.19 0.22
CA PHE A 322 20.36 14.82 -0.85
C PHE A 322 19.19 15.64 -0.31
N LEU A 323 19.34 16.28 0.85
CA LEU A 323 18.28 16.98 1.57
C LEU A 323 17.49 18.00 0.72
N GLU A 324 18.13 18.65 -0.27
CA GLU A 324 17.48 19.61 -1.17
C GLU A 324 16.80 18.94 -2.38
N GLN A 325 17.16 17.70 -2.70
CA GLN A 325 16.67 16.95 -3.87
C GLN A 325 15.85 15.70 -3.49
N PHE A 326 15.70 15.43 -2.21
CA PHE A 326 14.84 14.38 -1.69
C PHE A 326 13.77 14.98 -0.79
N VAL A 327 12.50 14.81 -1.16
CA VAL A 327 11.36 15.37 -0.43
C VAL A 327 10.41 14.23 -0.01
N ASP A 328 10.23 14.08 1.29
CA ASP A 328 9.16 13.26 1.86
C ASP A 328 8.06 14.20 2.36
N VAL A 329 6.86 14.07 1.81
CA VAL A 329 5.71 14.93 2.17
C VAL A 329 4.86 14.35 3.30
N GLY A 330 5.26 13.23 3.91
CA GLY A 330 4.42 12.44 4.82
C GLY A 330 3.44 11.57 4.03
N ILE A 331 2.50 10.91 4.73
CA ILE A 331 1.49 10.07 4.07
C ILE A 331 0.42 10.98 3.45
N ALA A 332 0.72 11.53 2.28
CA ALA A 332 -0.11 12.54 1.59
C ALA A 332 0.09 12.44 0.07
N GLU A 333 -0.38 11.36 -0.53
CA GLU A 333 -0.20 11.04 -1.94
C GLU A 333 -0.87 12.07 -2.85
N GLU A 334 -2.04 12.57 -2.47
CA GLU A 334 -2.78 13.64 -3.16
C GLU A 334 -1.94 14.92 -3.22
N HIS A 335 -1.38 15.33 -2.07
CA HIS A 335 -0.48 16.47 -1.98
C HIS A 335 0.77 16.26 -2.81
N ALA A 336 1.39 15.06 -2.75
CA ALA A 336 2.59 14.73 -3.53
C ALA A 336 2.36 14.95 -5.03
N THR A 337 1.21 14.50 -5.55
CA THR A 337 0.87 14.61 -6.97
C THR A 337 0.67 16.06 -7.40
N ALA A 338 -0.08 16.86 -6.65
CA ALA A 338 -0.22 18.30 -6.90
C ALA A 338 1.13 19.04 -6.74
N PHE A 339 1.92 18.67 -5.74
CA PHE A 339 3.24 19.25 -5.46
C PHE A 339 4.22 19.05 -6.63
N ILE A 340 4.33 17.83 -7.18
CA ILE A 340 5.21 17.57 -8.34
C ILE A 340 4.75 18.34 -9.59
N SER A 341 3.44 18.56 -9.77
CA SER A 341 2.93 19.42 -10.85
C SER A 341 3.46 20.84 -10.72
N GLY A 342 3.38 21.44 -9.52
CA GLY A 342 3.92 22.76 -9.24
C GLY A 342 5.43 22.86 -9.48
N MET A 343 6.18 21.84 -9.08
CA MET A 343 7.64 21.76 -9.30
C MET A 343 7.98 21.69 -10.78
N ALA A 344 7.29 20.81 -11.53
CA ALA A 344 7.53 20.63 -12.97
C ALA A 344 7.23 21.91 -13.75
N LYS A 345 6.12 22.59 -13.45
CA LYS A 345 5.77 23.88 -14.08
C LYS A 345 6.77 24.99 -13.80
N ASN A 346 7.54 24.87 -12.72
CA ASN A 346 8.61 25.84 -12.39
C ASN A 346 10.01 25.36 -12.81
N GLY A 347 10.10 24.35 -13.68
CA GLY A 347 11.35 23.93 -14.33
C GLY A 347 12.19 22.92 -13.55
N CYS A 348 11.66 22.32 -12.46
CA CYS A 348 12.24 21.13 -11.85
C CYS A 348 11.84 19.87 -12.63
N LYS A 349 12.54 18.76 -12.37
CA LYS A 349 12.32 17.44 -12.94
C LYS A 349 11.95 16.47 -11.80
N PRO A 350 10.72 16.53 -11.27
CA PRO A 350 10.33 15.69 -10.14
C PRO A 350 10.06 14.25 -10.57
N VAL A 351 10.49 13.31 -9.71
CA VAL A 351 10.24 11.88 -9.82
C VAL A 351 9.54 11.43 -8.55
N PHE A 352 8.26 11.09 -8.65
CA PHE A 352 7.44 10.63 -7.53
C PHE A 352 7.36 9.11 -7.51
N GLY A 353 7.82 8.48 -6.42
CA GLY A 353 7.68 7.04 -6.18
C GLY A 353 6.47 6.74 -5.32
N VAL A 354 5.60 5.86 -5.81
CA VAL A 354 4.36 5.47 -5.11
C VAL A 354 4.06 3.99 -5.31
N SER A 355 3.51 3.32 -4.30
CA SER A 355 2.98 1.96 -4.45
C SER A 355 1.71 1.99 -5.30
N SER A 356 1.51 0.96 -6.15
CA SER A 356 0.33 0.82 -6.99
C SER A 356 -0.98 0.94 -6.20
N SER A 357 -1.06 0.33 -5.01
CA SER A 357 -2.24 0.43 -4.15
C SER A 357 -2.47 1.85 -3.60
N PHE A 358 -1.44 2.67 -3.44
CA PHE A 358 -1.55 4.06 -2.94
C PHE A 358 -1.74 5.08 -4.06
N LEU A 359 -1.38 4.73 -5.31
CA LEU A 359 -1.73 5.54 -6.48
C LEU A 359 -3.25 5.80 -6.57
N GLN A 360 -4.08 4.91 -6.01
CA GLN A 360 -5.54 5.04 -5.99
C GLN A 360 -6.03 6.36 -5.36
N ARG A 361 -5.28 6.94 -4.43
CA ARG A 361 -5.62 8.22 -3.77
C ARG A 361 -5.40 9.43 -4.64
N THR A 362 -4.69 9.30 -5.76
CA THR A 362 -4.20 10.43 -6.54
C THR A 362 -5.00 10.70 -7.81
N TYR A 363 -6.12 10.01 -8.05
CA TYR A 363 -6.84 10.05 -9.32
C TYR A 363 -7.24 11.47 -9.75
N ASP A 364 -7.81 12.26 -8.84
CA ASP A 364 -8.20 13.64 -9.13
C ASP A 364 -6.99 14.52 -9.46
N GLN A 365 -5.94 14.41 -8.65
CA GLN A 365 -4.72 15.20 -8.85
C GLN A 365 -3.95 14.77 -10.11
N LEU A 366 -3.98 13.47 -10.45
CA LEU A 366 -3.44 12.99 -11.73
C LEU A 366 -4.17 13.62 -12.91
N SER A 367 -5.50 13.68 -12.86
CA SER A 367 -6.30 14.21 -13.96
C SER A 367 -6.29 15.73 -14.00
N SER A 368 -6.56 16.41 -12.89
CA SER A 368 -6.82 17.85 -12.83
C SER A 368 -5.54 18.67 -12.64
N ASP A 369 -4.67 18.26 -11.71
CA ASP A 369 -3.48 19.05 -11.41
C ASP A 369 -2.30 18.73 -12.33
N LEU A 370 -2.15 17.48 -12.74
CA LEU A 370 -0.99 17.02 -13.52
C LEU A 370 -1.29 16.95 -15.02
N ALA A 371 -2.25 16.11 -15.43
CA ALA A 371 -2.51 15.80 -16.84
C ALA A 371 -3.16 16.96 -17.61
N LEU A 372 -4.19 17.59 -17.05
CA LEU A 372 -4.85 18.75 -17.66
C LEU A 372 -3.87 19.89 -17.89
N ASN A 373 -2.86 20.02 -17.04
CA ASN A 373 -1.83 21.04 -17.11
C ASN A 373 -0.61 20.62 -17.94
N ASN A 374 -0.54 19.40 -18.47
CA ASN A 374 0.64 18.86 -19.15
C ASN A 374 1.93 19.12 -18.36
N SER A 375 1.94 18.79 -17.07
CA SER A 375 3.09 19.00 -16.21
C SER A 375 4.10 17.87 -16.37
N PRO A 376 5.32 18.10 -16.87
CA PRO A 376 6.28 17.05 -17.21
C PRO A 376 6.94 16.48 -15.95
N ALA A 377 6.23 15.65 -15.21
CA ALA A 377 6.70 14.94 -14.03
C ALA A 377 6.72 13.44 -14.30
N VAL A 378 7.58 12.71 -13.62
CA VAL A 378 7.64 11.24 -13.67
C VAL A 378 7.02 10.65 -12.41
N ILE A 379 6.15 9.65 -12.58
CA ILE A 379 5.59 8.86 -11.49
C ILE A 379 6.03 7.41 -11.68
N LEU A 380 6.74 6.86 -10.70
CA LEU A 380 7.16 5.46 -10.66
C LEU A 380 6.18 4.67 -9.80
N VAL A 381 5.48 3.72 -10.42
CA VAL A 381 4.48 2.89 -9.75
C VAL A 381 5.10 1.55 -9.39
N PHE A 382 5.42 1.38 -8.12
CA PHE A 382 6.02 0.16 -7.57
C PHE A 382 4.97 -0.84 -7.09
N PHE A 383 5.37 -2.09 -6.91
CA PHE A 383 4.53 -3.18 -6.40
C PHE A 383 3.24 -3.38 -7.19
N SER A 384 3.34 -3.20 -8.50
CA SER A 384 2.24 -3.39 -9.45
C SER A 384 2.04 -4.86 -9.78
N GLY A 385 0.77 -5.26 -9.99
CA GLY A 385 0.39 -6.60 -10.41
C GLY A 385 0.07 -7.57 -9.28
N ILE A 386 0.02 -8.86 -9.62
CA ILE A 386 -0.29 -9.96 -8.70
C ILE A 386 0.80 -10.08 -7.65
N SER A 387 0.40 -10.17 -6.40
CA SER A 387 1.29 -10.40 -5.26
C SER A 387 0.59 -11.25 -4.20
N ARG A 388 1.35 -11.80 -3.27
CA ARG A 388 0.81 -12.44 -2.06
C ARG A 388 0.43 -11.36 -1.03
N GLY A 389 -0.24 -10.31 -1.45
CA GLY A 389 -0.63 -9.21 -0.56
C GLY A 389 -1.92 -9.47 0.20
N SER A 390 -2.34 -8.48 0.96
CA SER A 390 -3.68 -8.44 1.52
C SER A 390 -4.66 -7.82 0.52
N GLN A 391 -5.94 -8.12 0.69
CA GLN A 391 -7.03 -7.52 -0.11
C GLN A 391 -7.03 -5.98 -0.09
N THR A 392 -6.40 -5.37 0.91
CA THR A 392 -6.29 -3.90 1.05
C THR A 392 -5.08 -3.30 0.32
N HIS A 393 -4.13 -4.14 -0.14
CA HIS A 393 -2.90 -3.68 -0.79
C HIS A 393 -2.67 -4.35 -2.16
N MET A 394 -3.76 -4.60 -2.89
CA MET A 394 -3.67 -5.18 -4.23
C MET A 394 -3.08 -4.19 -5.24
N GLY A 395 -2.03 -4.59 -5.94
CA GLY A 395 -1.33 -3.78 -6.93
C GLY A 395 -1.89 -3.88 -8.36
N VAL A 396 -3.14 -4.31 -8.54
CA VAL A 396 -3.70 -4.64 -9.86
C VAL A 396 -4.59 -3.57 -10.47
N PHE A 397 -4.91 -2.51 -9.73
CA PHE A 397 -5.88 -1.49 -10.16
C PHE A 397 -5.26 -0.27 -10.87
N ASP A 398 -3.94 -0.18 -10.93
CA ASP A 398 -3.21 0.95 -11.52
C ASP A 398 -3.50 1.14 -13.01
N ILE A 399 -3.57 0.05 -13.78
CA ILE A 399 -3.86 0.09 -15.23
C ILE A 399 -5.23 0.72 -15.49
N PRO A 400 -6.37 0.17 -15.02
CA PRO A 400 -7.68 0.77 -15.29
C PRO A 400 -7.84 2.16 -14.67
N LEU A 401 -7.18 2.43 -13.55
CA LEU A 401 -7.26 3.72 -12.86
C LEU A 401 -6.62 4.85 -13.68
N ALA A 402 -5.39 4.68 -14.16
CA ALA A 402 -4.64 5.78 -14.78
C ALA A 402 -4.75 5.81 -16.32
N SER A 403 -5.03 4.68 -16.96
CA SER A 403 -5.04 4.57 -18.42
C SER A 403 -6.25 5.21 -19.13
N ASN A 404 -7.19 5.78 -18.39
CA ASN A 404 -8.32 6.54 -18.93
C ASN A 404 -8.13 8.07 -18.84
N ILE A 405 -7.03 8.54 -18.23
CA ILE A 405 -6.74 9.96 -18.07
C ILE A 405 -6.03 10.45 -19.33
N PRO A 406 -6.55 11.50 -20.02
CA PRO A 406 -5.88 12.08 -21.18
C PRO A 406 -4.53 12.70 -20.82
N ASN A 407 -3.67 12.86 -21.81
CA ASN A 407 -2.37 13.55 -21.71
C ASN A 407 -1.36 12.90 -20.75
N ILE A 408 -1.59 11.69 -20.29
CA ILE A 408 -0.60 10.91 -19.53
C ILE A 408 0.03 9.88 -20.47
N ILE A 409 1.35 9.85 -20.51
CA ILE A 409 2.11 8.79 -21.17
C ILE A 409 2.34 7.69 -20.12
N PHE A 410 1.63 6.58 -20.23
CA PHE A 410 1.71 5.47 -19.28
C PHE A 410 2.48 4.30 -19.88
N LEU A 411 3.68 4.04 -19.36
CA LEU A 411 4.63 3.06 -19.85
C LEU A 411 4.75 1.85 -18.93
N ALA A 412 4.96 0.67 -19.53
CA ALA A 412 5.19 -0.58 -18.83
C ALA A 412 6.40 -1.32 -19.40
N PRO A 413 7.61 -1.09 -18.86
CA PRO A 413 8.83 -1.76 -19.31
C PRO A 413 8.80 -3.25 -18.99
N THR A 414 9.45 -4.04 -19.85
CA THR A 414 9.54 -5.51 -19.70
C THR A 414 10.81 -5.98 -18.99
N CYS A 415 11.85 -5.13 -18.96
CA CYS A 415 13.16 -5.45 -18.41
C CYS A 415 13.83 -4.20 -17.80
N ARG A 416 14.99 -4.38 -17.16
CA ARG A 416 15.75 -3.31 -16.52
C ARG A 416 16.27 -2.26 -17.52
N GLU A 417 16.65 -2.69 -18.69
CA GLU A 417 17.20 -1.82 -19.74
C GLU A 417 16.12 -0.86 -20.25
N GLU A 418 14.92 -1.36 -20.55
CA GLU A 418 13.78 -0.52 -20.92
C GLU A 418 13.35 0.40 -19.76
N TYR A 419 13.35 -0.12 -18.54
CA TYR A 419 13.01 0.70 -17.37
C TYR A 419 13.92 1.90 -17.21
N LEU A 420 15.24 1.70 -17.32
CA LEU A 420 16.21 2.80 -17.22
C LEU A 420 16.10 3.79 -18.39
N ASP A 421 15.87 3.29 -19.60
CA ASP A 421 15.69 4.12 -20.80
C ASP A 421 14.40 4.96 -20.69
N MET A 422 13.28 4.36 -20.27
CA MET A 422 12.03 5.07 -20.01
C MET A 422 12.18 6.12 -18.91
N LEU A 423 12.93 5.81 -17.85
CA LEU A 423 13.17 6.72 -16.73
C LEU A 423 14.04 7.92 -17.18
N GLU A 424 15.12 7.66 -17.92
CA GLU A 424 15.97 8.71 -18.49
C GLU A 424 15.16 9.61 -19.43
N TRP A 425 14.43 9.01 -20.38
CA TRP A 425 13.59 9.74 -21.31
C TRP A 425 12.51 10.55 -20.60
N GLY A 426 11.82 9.94 -19.61
CA GLY A 426 10.74 10.57 -18.86
C GLY A 426 11.20 11.80 -18.05
N ILE A 427 12.43 11.77 -17.51
CA ILE A 427 13.04 12.90 -16.80
C ILE A 427 13.44 14.04 -17.75
N GLU A 428 13.89 13.72 -18.97
CA GLU A 428 14.40 14.72 -19.90
C GLU A 428 13.33 15.33 -20.81
N GLN A 429 12.22 14.65 -21.06
CA GLN A 429 11.13 15.20 -21.86
C GLN A 429 10.40 16.34 -21.11
N THR A 430 9.71 17.23 -21.87
CA THR A 430 9.08 18.44 -21.34
C THR A 430 7.61 18.61 -21.76
N GLU A 431 6.99 17.56 -22.30
CA GLU A 431 5.70 17.67 -22.99
C GLU A 431 4.52 17.23 -22.14
N ALA A 432 4.68 16.14 -21.35
CA ALA A 432 3.57 15.50 -20.67
C ALA A 432 3.99 14.80 -19.36
N PRO A 433 3.07 14.54 -18.43
CA PRO A 433 3.35 13.65 -17.31
C PRO A 433 3.55 12.20 -17.79
N VAL A 434 4.52 11.52 -17.19
CA VAL A 434 4.88 10.13 -17.50
C VAL A 434 4.66 9.26 -16.29
N ILE A 435 3.90 8.18 -16.44
CA ILE A 435 3.80 7.10 -15.46
C ILE A 435 4.62 5.92 -15.97
N ILE A 436 5.50 5.36 -15.13
CA ILE A 436 6.27 4.16 -15.44
C ILE A 436 5.89 3.08 -14.43
N ARG A 437 5.34 1.98 -14.92
CA ARG A 437 4.96 0.82 -14.12
C ARG A 437 6.18 -0.05 -13.88
N VAL A 438 6.74 -0.01 -12.67
CA VAL A 438 7.95 -0.76 -12.33
C VAL A 438 7.68 -2.27 -12.47
N PRO A 439 8.51 -3.04 -13.21
CA PRO A 439 8.17 -4.40 -13.65
C PRO A 439 8.07 -5.46 -12.54
N GLY A 440 8.58 -5.19 -11.36
CA GLY A 440 8.57 -6.16 -10.25
C GLY A 440 9.55 -5.79 -9.15
N ILE A 441 9.94 -6.78 -8.36
CA ILE A 441 10.93 -6.60 -7.28
C ILE A 441 12.34 -6.85 -7.83
N GLN A 442 12.60 -8.04 -8.35
CA GLN A 442 13.89 -8.42 -8.95
C GLN A 442 13.96 -7.98 -10.40
N THR A 443 15.16 -7.59 -10.85
CA THR A 443 15.37 -7.16 -12.23
C THR A 443 15.45 -8.36 -13.19
N VAL A 444 14.89 -8.16 -14.37
CA VAL A 444 15.05 -9.05 -15.53
C VAL A 444 15.84 -8.28 -16.58
N SER A 445 16.84 -8.90 -17.20
CA SER A 445 17.67 -8.29 -18.25
C SER A 445 17.35 -8.88 -19.61
N ARG A 446 17.27 -8.02 -20.62
CA ARG A 446 17.11 -8.41 -22.03
C ARG A 446 18.09 -7.63 -22.90
N GLU A 447 18.56 -8.28 -23.97
CA GLU A 447 19.32 -7.58 -25.02
C GLU A 447 18.33 -6.84 -25.95
N ILE A 448 18.38 -5.51 -25.90
CA ILE A 448 17.49 -4.63 -26.67
C ILE A 448 18.28 -3.47 -27.28
N LEU A 449 17.72 -2.89 -28.34
CA LEU A 449 18.31 -1.70 -28.98
C LEU A 449 17.80 -0.43 -28.27
N LEU A 450 18.70 0.37 -27.74
CA LEU A 450 18.42 1.64 -27.05
C LEU A 450 19.22 2.80 -27.69
N PRO A 451 18.82 4.07 -27.49
CA PRO A 451 17.61 4.54 -26.80
C PRO A 451 16.36 4.54 -27.67
N HIS A 452 15.18 4.49 -27.03
CA HIS A 452 13.88 4.68 -27.69
C HIS A 452 13.33 6.09 -27.42
N ASN A 453 12.44 6.53 -28.32
CA ASN A 453 11.60 7.71 -28.09
C ASN A 453 10.18 7.26 -27.75
N TYR A 454 9.71 7.61 -26.56
CA TYR A 454 8.39 7.24 -26.08
C TYR A 454 7.34 8.36 -26.23
N SER A 455 7.61 9.39 -27.04
CA SER A 455 6.62 10.41 -27.40
C SER A 455 5.45 9.80 -28.18
N LEU A 456 4.27 10.38 -28.03
CA LEU A 456 3.11 9.99 -28.84
C LEU A 456 3.26 10.48 -30.31
N PRO A 457 2.69 9.77 -31.29
CA PRO A 457 1.86 8.57 -31.17
C PRO A 457 2.63 7.30 -30.80
N ALA A 458 1.96 6.40 -30.07
CA ALA A 458 2.53 5.13 -29.63
C ALA A 458 3.10 4.29 -30.77
N LYS A 459 4.23 3.63 -30.50
CA LYS A 459 4.86 2.66 -31.41
C LYS A 459 5.17 1.38 -30.62
N TYR A 460 4.65 0.24 -31.12
CA TYR A 460 4.87 -1.06 -30.54
C TYR A 460 6.07 -1.75 -31.17
N GLU A 461 6.78 -2.55 -30.40
CA GLU A 461 7.85 -3.41 -30.91
C GLU A 461 7.31 -4.79 -31.28
N ILE A 462 7.56 -5.23 -32.51
CA ILE A 462 7.36 -6.63 -32.88
C ILE A 462 8.68 -7.36 -32.58
N SER A 463 8.79 -7.89 -31.37
CA SER A 463 10.00 -8.60 -30.95
C SER A 463 10.20 -9.92 -31.70
N GLU A 464 9.10 -10.57 -32.07
CA GLU A 464 9.11 -11.80 -32.85
C GLU A 464 7.93 -11.81 -33.84
N SER A 465 8.19 -12.12 -35.10
CA SER A 465 7.14 -12.20 -36.11
C SER A 465 6.38 -13.52 -36.05
N GLY A 466 5.14 -13.50 -36.57
CA GLY A 466 4.25 -14.65 -36.67
C GLY A 466 3.00 -14.31 -37.48
N THR A 467 2.27 -15.35 -37.98
CA THR A 467 1.13 -15.17 -38.89
C THR A 467 -0.18 -15.79 -38.41
N ASP A 468 -0.14 -16.75 -37.49
CA ASP A 468 -1.35 -17.46 -37.05
C ASP A 468 -2.06 -16.72 -35.90
N ALA A 469 -1.30 -16.19 -34.98
CA ALA A 469 -1.77 -15.41 -33.82
C ALA A 469 -0.81 -14.28 -33.51
N ALA A 470 -1.24 -13.32 -32.66
CA ALA A 470 -0.39 -12.29 -32.13
C ALA A 470 -0.58 -12.15 -30.61
N ILE A 471 0.51 -12.16 -29.86
CA ILE A 471 0.53 -12.04 -28.40
C ILE A 471 1.08 -10.65 -28.06
N LEU A 472 0.22 -9.77 -27.55
CA LEU A 472 0.58 -8.47 -27.00
C LEU A 472 0.77 -8.63 -25.49
N ALA A 473 2.02 -8.67 -25.06
CA ALA A 473 2.37 -8.94 -23.66
C ALA A 473 2.90 -7.68 -22.97
N LEU A 474 2.11 -7.13 -22.06
CA LEU A 474 2.36 -5.86 -21.41
C LEU A 474 3.30 -6.01 -20.22
N GLY A 475 4.38 -5.21 -20.21
CA GLY A 475 5.30 -5.11 -19.10
C GLY A 475 5.89 -6.45 -18.66
N ASN A 476 5.88 -6.76 -17.38
CA ASN A 476 6.48 -7.98 -16.83
C ASN A 476 5.79 -9.31 -17.27
N PHE A 477 4.64 -9.25 -17.96
CA PHE A 477 4.06 -10.43 -18.60
C PHE A 477 4.66 -10.75 -19.99
N PHE A 478 5.66 -9.97 -20.41
CA PHE A 478 6.38 -10.26 -21.66
C PHE A 478 7.06 -11.65 -21.66
N GLU A 479 7.67 -12.03 -20.53
CA GLU A 479 8.27 -13.36 -20.36
C GLU A 479 7.23 -14.47 -20.47
N LEU A 480 6.05 -14.29 -19.86
CA LEU A 480 4.91 -15.20 -19.99
C LEU A 480 4.49 -15.35 -21.47
N GLY A 481 4.39 -14.23 -22.20
CA GLY A 481 4.10 -14.23 -23.63
C GLY A 481 5.15 -14.96 -24.47
N SER A 482 6.42 -14.78 -24.14
CA SER A 482 7.55 -15.48 -24.77
C SER A 482 7.47 -16.99 -24.55
N GLU A 483 7.14 -17.44 -23.34
CA GLU A 483 6.98 -18.85 -23.01
C GLU A 483 5.79 -19.48 -23.75
N VAL A 484 4.63 -18.82 -23.75
CA VAL A 484 3.45 -19.24 -24.52
C VAL A 484 3.79 -19.39 -26.01
N ARG A 485 4.47 -18.42 -26.60
CA ARG A 485 4.91 -18.46 -27.99
C ARG A 485 5.82 -19.65 -28.27
N LYS A 486 6.80 -19.90 -27.38
CA LYS A 486 7.70 -21.06 -27.51
C LYS A 486 6.93 -22.39 -27.53
N ILE A 487 5.97 -22.58 -26.64
CA ILE A 487 5.12 -23.78 -26.59
C ILE A 487 4.29 -23.91 -27.89
N LEU A 488 3.64 -22.84 -28.34
CA LEU A 488 2.86 -22.82 -29.58
C LEU A 488 3.70 -23.27 -30.78
N LEU A 489 4.93 -22.75 -30.90
CA LEU A 489 5.83 -23.06 -31.99
C LEU A 489 6.40 -24.48 -31.90
N SER A 490 6.92 -24.89 -30.72
CA SER A 490 7.58 -26.19 -30.56
C SER A 490 6.61 -27.35 -30.66
N ASP A 491 5.49 -27.30 -29.95
CA ASP A 491 4.59 -28.42 -29.74
C ASP A 491 3.47 -28.48 -30.81
N TYR A 492 3.02 -27.30 -31.26
CA TYR A 492 1.85 -27.20 -32.13
C TYR A 492 2.13 -26.66 -33.54
N LYS A 493 3.35 -26.18 -33.83
CA LYS A 493 3.75 -25.56 -35.09
C LYS A 493 2.92 -24.32 -35.44
N ILE A 494 2.39 -23.63 -34.45
CA ILE A 494 1.66 -22.36 -34.55
C ILE A 494 2.65 -21.20 -34.46
N SER A 495 2.66 -20.38 -35.51
CA SER A 495 3.54 -19.20 -35.58
C SER A 495 2.84 -17.98 -35.03
N ALA A 496 3.09 -17.67 -33.73
CA ALA A 496 2.55 -16.49 -33.09
C ALA A 496 3.57 -15.34 -33.12
N ALA A 497 3.13 -14.12 -33.45
CA ALA A 497 3.91 -12.92 -33.22
C ALA A 497 3.97 -12.59 -31.71
N LEU A 498 5.11 -12.03 -31.23
CA LEU A 498 5.25 -11.49 -29.87
C LEU A 498 5.51 -10.00 -29.97
N ILE A 499 4.65 -9.22 -29.33
CA ILE A 499 4.65 -7.76 -29.38
C ILE A 499 4.83 -7.20 -28.00
N ASN A 500 5.78 -6.25 -27.86
CA ASN A 500 5.93 -5.40 -26.69
C ASN A 500 5.19 -4.07 -26.95
N PRO A 501 4.08 -3.81 -26.26
CA PRO A 501 3.31 -2.58 -26.48
C PRO A 501 4.02 -1.32 -25.95
N TYR A 502 4.86 -1.43 -24.93
CA TYR A 502 5.40 -0.33 -24.11
C TYR A 502 4.32 0.49 -23.40
N TYR A 503 3.25 0.88 -24.10
CA TYR A 503 2.20 1.81 -23.64
C TYR A 503 1.01 1.04 -23.06
N VAL A 504 0.53 1.52 -21.92
CA VAL A 504 -0.64 0.96 -21.23
C VAL A 504 -1.96 1.49 -21.80
N SER A 505 -1.97 2.77 -22.20
CA SER A 505 -3.18 3.49 -22.62
C SER A 505 -3.29 3.70 -24.13
N ASP A 506 -2.16 3.94 -24.81
CA ASP A 506 -2.12 4.40 -26.19
C ASP A 506 -1.89 3.26 -27.17
N LEU A 507 -2.60 3.26 -28.28
CA LEU A 507 -2.58 2.19 -29.27
C LEU A 507 -1.76 2.56 -30.50
N ASP A 508 -0.89 1.64 -30.95
CA ASP A 508 -0.25 1.70 -32.25
C ASP A 508 -1.18 1.10 -33.33
N ASN A 509 -2.03 1.95 -33.89
CA ASN A 509 -3.03 1.56 -34.88
C ASN A 509 -2.40 0.95 -36.15
N ASP A 510 -1.19 1.37 -36.53
CA ASP A 510 -0.48 0.85 -37.71
C ASP A 510 -0.04 -0.58 -37.50
N THR A 511 0.61 -0.85 -36.34
CA THR A 511 1.03 -2.19 -35.95
C THR A 511 -0.19 -3.11 -35.80
N LEU A 512 -1.22 -2.69 -35.04
CA LEU A 512 -2.43 -3.49 -34.83
C LEU A 512 -3.14 -3.84 -36.15
N SER A 513 -3.32 -2.88 -37.04
CA SER A 513 -3.90 -3.14 -38.36
C SER A 513 -3.01 -4.04 -39.23
N GLY A 514 -1.69 -3.91 -39.07
CA GLY A 514 -0.67 -4.72 -39.72
C GLY A 514 -0.79 -6.21 -39.39
N LEU A 515 -1.07 -6.54 -38.13
CA LEU A 515 -1.22 -7.93 -37.68
C LEU A 515 -2.33 -8.66 -38.47
N ILE A 516 -3.45 -8.00 -38.72
CA ILE A 516 -4.55 -8.56 -39.52
C ILE A 516 -4.15 -8.75 -40.99
N ARG A 517 -3.50 -7.74 -41.57
CA ARG A 517 -2.99 -7.81 -42.95
C ARG A 517 -1.99 -8.97 -43.15
N ASN A 518 -1.25 -9.30 -42.09
CA ASN A 518 -0.27 -10.39 -42.09
C ASN A 518 -0.89 -11.76 -41.78
N GLY A 519 -2.22 -11.86 -41.60
CA GLY A 519 -2.94 -13.12 -41.48
C GLY A 519 -3.27 -13.57 -40.05
N CYS A 520 -2.93 -12.80 -39.03
CA CYS A 520 -3.29 -13.16 -37.65
C CYS A 520 -4.81 -13.21 -37.46
N ARG A 521 -5.33 -14.37 -37.02
CA ARG A 521 -6.76 -14.61 -36.77
C ARG A 521 -7.13 -14.54 -35.29
N VAL A 522 -6.16 -14.69 -34.41
CA VAL A 522 -6.32 -14.64 -32.96
C VAL A 522 -5.35 -13.59 -32.40
N ILE A 523 -5.89 -12.64 -31.64
CA ILE A 523 -5.15 -11.62 -30.93
C ILE A 523 -5.24 -11.96 -29.44
N VAL A 524 -4.11 -11.99 -28.78
CA VAL A 524 -4.00 -12.33 -27.35
C VAL A 524 -3.41 -11.14 -26.61
N THR A 525 -4.00 -10.73 -25.51
CA THR A 525 -3.41 -9.72 -24.62
C THR A 525 -3.09 -10.33 -23.28
N LEU A 526 -1.91 -10.03 -22.75
CA LEU A 526 -1.44 -10.46 -21.44
C LEU A 526 -1.12 -9.22 -20.61
N GLU A 527 -1.82 -9.05 -19.50
CA GLU A 527 -1.57 -7.94 -18.56
C GLU A 527 -1.56 -8.42 -17.10
N ASN A 528 -0.54 -8.01 -16.34
CA ASN A 528 -0.46 -8.26 -14.90
C ASN A 528 -1.24 -7.18 -14.15
N GLY A 529 -2.51 -7.02 -14.42
CA GLY A 529 -3.41 -6.01 -13.89
C GLY A 529 -4.86 -6.47 -14.03
N ALA A 530 -5.80 -5.70 -13.47
CA ALA A 530 -7.22 -6.01 -13.59
C ALA A 530 -7.66 -5.97 -15.06
N SER A 531 -8.34 -7.02 -15.51
CA SER A 531 -8.85 -7.14 -16.89
C SER A 531 -9.98 -6.15 -17.18
N ASP A 532 -10.86 -5.90 -16.19
CA ASP A 532 -11.95 -4.91 -16.33
C ASP A 532 -11.37 -3.48 -16.44
N GLY A 533 -11.60 -2.81 -17.54
CA GLY A 533 -11.02 -1.49 -17.84
C GLY A 533 -9.53 -1.54 -18.22
N GLY A 534 -8.97 -2.73 -18.38
CA GLY A 534 -7.55 -2.97 -18.62
C GLY A 534 -7.08 -2.71 -20.05
N PHE A 535 -5.83 -3.09 -20.31
CA PHE A 535 -5.20 -3.00 -21.63
C PHE A 535 -5.91 -3.91 -22.66
N GLY A 536 -6.27 -5.14 -22.24
CA GLY A 536 -6.94 -6.10 -23.11
C GLY A 536 -8.26 -5.60 -23.66
N GLU A 537 -9.08 -4.91 -22.85
CA GLU A 537 -10.35 -4.33 -23.33
C GLU A 537 -10.14 -3.23 -24.37
N LYS A 538 -9.07 -2.43 -24.25
CA LYS A 538 -8.75 -1.41 -25.27
C LYS A 538 -8.39 -2.05 -26.60
N ILE A 539 -7.61 -3.12 -26.57
CA ILE A 539 -7.26 -3.90 -27.76
C ILE A 539 -8.50 -4.58 -28.35
N ALA A 540 -9.36 -5.19 -27.52
CA ALA A 540 -10.62 -5.79 -27.97
C ALA A 540 -11.55 -4.76 -28.63
N ARG A 541 -11.65 -3.57 -28.07
CA ARG A 541 -12.42 -2.46 -28.65
C ARG A 541 -11.85 -2.02 -30.00
N PHE A 542 -10.52 -1.97 -30.17
CA PHE A 542 -9.91 -1.66 -31.47
C PHE A 542 -10.30 -2.69 -32.53
N TYR A 543 -10.31 -3.96 -32.16
CA TYR A 543 -10.65 -5.04 -33.10
C TYR A 543 -12.14 -5.34 -33.23
N GLY A 544 -13.04 -4.62 -32.59
CA GLY A 544 -14.48 -4.89 -32.57
C GLY A 544 -15.17 -4.96 -33.94
N GLU A 545 -14.58 -4.32 -34.97
CA GLU A 545 -15.09 -4.35 -36.36
C GLU A 545 -14.28 -5.30 -37.28
N TYR A 546 -13.24 -5.95 -36.75
CA TYR A 546 -12.39 -6.87 -37.51
C TYR A 546 -12.83 -8.34 -37.34
N PRO A 547 -12.69 -9.21 -38.36
CA PRO A 547 -13.06 -10.62 -38.25
C PRO A 547 -11.95 -11.44 -37.55
N VAL A 548 -11.62 -11.07 -36.33
CA VAL A 548 -10.60 -11.71 -35.49
C VAL A 548 -11.14 -12.01 -34.11
N LYS A 549 -10.61 -13.03 -33.47
CA LYS A 549 -10.92 -13.36 -32.09
C LYS A 549 -9.90 -12.71 -31.17
N VAL A 550 -10.37 -11.97 -30.15
CA VAL A 550 -9.50 -11.37 -29.12
C VAL A 550 -9.66 -12.17 -27.83
N LEU A 551 -8.54 -12.61 -27.26
CA LEU A 551 -8.45 -13.27 -25.97
C LEU A 551 -7.72 -12.35 -24.98
N CYS A 552 -8.43 -11.91 -23.95
CA CYS A 552 -7.86 -11.02 -22.93
C CYS A 552 -7.55 -11.81 -21.66
N PHE A 553 -6.29 -11.81 -21.24
CA PHE A 553 -5.82 -12.45 -20.02
C PHE A 553 -5.31 -11.41 -19.03
N GLY A 554 -5.91 -11.37 -17.85
CA GLY A 554 -5.59 -10.45 -16.77
C GLY A 554 -6.23 -10.91 -15.47
N VAL A 555 -6.10 -10.09 -14.42
CA VAL A 555 -6.64 -10.41 -13.10
C VAL A 555 -8.15 -10.18 -13.06
N PRO A 556 -8.95 -11.15 -12.60
CA PRO A 556 -10.40 -11.00 -12.51
C PRO A 556 -10.80 -9.99 -11.42
N LYS A 557 -11.99 -9.41 -11.55
CA LYS A 557 -12.57 -8.42 -10.66
C LYS A 557 -12.98 -9.03 -9.32
N LYS A 558 -12.00 -9.27 -8.44
CA LYS A 558 -12.24 -9.75 -7.07
C LYS A 558 -11.16 -9.29 -6.11
N PHE A 559 -11.50 -9.18 -4.83
CA PHE A 559 -10.50 -9.02 -3.78
C PHE A 559 -9.92 -10.37 -3.39
N VAL A 560 -8.62 -10.40 -3.12
CA VAL A 560 -7.88 -11.61 -2.75
C VAL A 560 -7.01 -11.31 -1.53
N ASP A 561 -7.00 -12.24 -0.58
CA ASP A 561 -6.23 -12.09 0.65
C ASP A 561 -5.40 -13.34 0.92
N ASN A 562 -4.11 -13.16 1.15
CA ASN A 562 -3.14 -14.19 1.54
C ASN A 562 -3.12 -15.46 0.65
N VAL A 563 -3.35 -15.30 -0.66
CA VAL A 563 -3.21 -16.36 -1.67
C VAL A 563 -1.86 -16.21 -2.36
N THR A 564 -1.16 -17.32 -2.61
CA THR A 564 0.15 -17.28 -3.27
C THR A 564 0.01 -16.83 -4.73
N VAL A 565 1.09 -16.28 -5.29
CA VAL A 565 1.12 -15.86 -6.71
C VAL A 565 0.83 -17.03 -7.64
N GLU A 566 1.40 -18.21 -7.35
CA GLU A 566 1.22 -19.42 -8.15
C GLU A 566 -0.24 -19.90 -8.16
N GLU A 567 -0.89 -19.90 -6.99
CA GLU A 567 -2.31 -20.24 -6.89
C GLU A 567 -3.19 -19.25 -7.67
N GLN A 568 -2.90 -17.95 -7.54
CA GLN A 568 -3.62 -16.91 -8.30
C GLN A 568 -3.44 -17.09 -9.81
N LEU A 569 -2.21 -17.27 -10.30
CA LEU A 569 -1.95 -17.48 -11.73
C LEU A 569 -2.68 -18.71 -12.25
N THR A 570 -2.71 -19.80 -11.49
CA THR A 570 -3.41 -21.03 -11.86
C THR A 570 -4.92 -20.83 -11.91
N GLU A 571 -5.49 -20.20 -10.89
CA GLU A 571 -6.92 -19.95 -10.79
C GLU A 571 -7.42 -19.01 -11.90
N TYR A 572 -6.61 -18.00 -12.26
CA TYR A 572 -6.98 -17.00 -13.26
C TYR A 572 -6.74 -17.45 -14.70
N GLY A 573 -6.24 -18.66 -14.90
CA GLY A 573 -5.91 -19.15 -16.25
C GLY A 573 -4.67 -18.49 -16.87
N LEU A 574 -3.78 -17.96 -16.04
CA LEU A 574 -2.59 -17.19 -16.44
C LEU A 574 -1.31 -18.05 -16.48
N THR A 575 -1.43 -19.37 -16.50
CA THR A 575 -0.26 -20.23 -16.74
C THR A 575 0.01 -20.40 -18.23
N PRO A 576 1.26 -20.60 -18.66
CA PRO A 576 1.62 -20.76 -20.07
C PRO A 576 0.79 -21.84 -20.78
N ARG A 577 0.53 -22.97 -20.12
CA ARG A 577 -0.25 -24.08 -20.69
C ARG A 577 -1.73 -23.77 -20.86
N GLN A 578 -2.35 -23.09 -19.89
CA GLN A 578 -3.76 -22.68 -19.97
C GLN A 578 -3.96 -21.69 -21.10
N ILE A 579 -3.12 -20.65 -21.19
CA ILE A 579 -3.16 -19.66 -22.27
C ILE A 579 -2.97 -20.33 -23.64
N THR A 580 -1.98 -21.23 -23.75
CA THR A 580 -1.73 -21.99 -24.99
C THR A 580 -2.97 -22.78 -25.43
N SER A 581 -3.65 -23.47 -24.50
CA SER A 581 -4.85 -24.24 -24.78
C SER A 581 -5.99 -23.39 -25.31
N GLU A 582 -6.21 -22.20 -24.73
CA GLU A 582 -7.23 -21.25 -25.19
C GLU A 582 -6.93 -20.70 -26.60
N ILE A 583 -5.65 -20.42 -26.89
CA ILE A 583 -5.22 -19.96 -28.22
C ILE A 583 -5.49 -21.05 -29.28
N ILE A 584 -5.15 -22.31 -29.01
CA ILE A 584 -5.39 -23.45 -29.92
C ILE A 584 -6.88 -23.62 -30.14
N ALA A 585 -7.69 -23.59 -29.08
CA ALA A 585 -9.15 -23.68 -29.22
C ALA A 585 -9.72 -22.52 -30.06
N ALA A 586 -9.16 -21.31 -29.90
CA ALA A 586 -9.58 -20.15 -30.68
C ALA A 586 -9.22 -20.25 -32.19
N LEU A 587 -8.06 -20.82 -32.50
CA LEU A 587 -7.61 -21.01 -33.89
C LEU A 587 -8.35 -22.15 -34.60
N SER A 588 -8.89 -23.14 -33.87
CA SER A 588 -9.60 -24.30 -34.40
C SER A 588 -11.07 -24.03 -34.75
N ASN A 589 -11.63 -22.94 -34.20
CA ASN A 589 -12.99 -22.46 -34.45
C ASN A 589 -13.00 -21.34 -35.50
#